data_1e832dc074b82e28db4ef3e121b4b790
#
_entry.id   1e832dc074b82e28db4ef3e121b4b790
#
_cell.length_a   1.000
_cell.length_b   1.000
_cell.length_c   1.000
_cell.angle_alpha   90.00
_cell.angle_beta   90.00
_cell.angle_gamma   90.00
#
_symmetry.space_group_name_H-M   'P 1'
#
loop_
_entity.id
_entity.type
_entity.pdbx_description
1 polymer ?
#
loop_
_entity_poly.entity_id
_entity_poly.type
_entity_poly.pdbx_seq_one_letter_code
_entity_poly.pdbx_strand_id
1 'polypeptide(L)'
;SEIYSAIKDLYYVEDSLIIHVDDSNKNKLILFVKSSSKINYDELKSVIRLKCSPRHVPDLFFQTPDIPYTISGKKVEVPIKKILMGKNQNDVVSKDSLRNPKSLDWFVEFYENFSKTLP
;
A
#
# COMPACT_ATOMS: atom_id res chain seq x y z
N SER A 1 0.82 11.77 -3.06
CA SER A 1 1.95 11.21 -3.81
C SER A 1 1.71 11.32 -5.31
N GLU A 2 2.76 11.58 -6.05
CA GLU A 2 2.72 11.63 -7.51
C GLU A 2 2.28 10.29 -8.11
N ILE A 3 2.59 9.18 -7.44
CA ILE A 3 2.22 7.85 -7.90
C ILE A 3 0.69 7.71 -7.95
N TYR A 4 -0.01 8.17 -6.91
CA TYR A 4 -1.48 8.09 -6.90
C TYR A 4 -2.09 8.80 -8.11
N SER A 5 -1.64 10.01 -8.40
CA SER A 5 -2.12 10.77 -9.56
C SER A 5 -1.79 10.09 -10.88
N ALA A 6 -0.63 9.45 -10.96
CA ALA A 6 -0.16 8.81 -12.20
C ALA A 6 -1.03 7.63 -12.61
N ILE A 7 -1.54 6.87 -11.64
CA ILE A 7 -2.22 5.59 -11.93
C ILE A 7 -3.74 5.61 -11.74
N LYS A 8 -4.29 6.70 -11.20
CA LYS A 8 -5.71 6.78 -10.85
C LYS A 8 -6.69 6.54 -12.00
N ASP A 9 -6.27 6.79 -13.23
CA ASP A 9 -7.15 6.67 -14.40
C ASP A 9 -7.10 5.29 -15.06
N LEU A 10 -6.23 4.39 -14.59
CA LEU A 10 -6.22 3.02 -15.05
C LEU A 10 -7.45 2.31 -14.51
N TYR A 11 -8.24 1.66 -15.40
CA TYR A 11 -9.55 1.13 -15.02
C TYR A 11 -9.51 0.09 -13.88
N TYR A 12 -8.41 -0.67 -13.79
CA TYR A 12 -8.26 -1.69 -12.74
C TYR A 12 -7.75 -1.12 -11.41
N VAL A 13 -7.37 0.15 -11.37
CA VAL A 13 -6.94 0.80 -10.14
C VAL A 13 -8.13 1.51 -9.52
N GLU A 14 -8.85 0.82 -8.63
CA GLU A 14 -9.97 1.44 -7.89
C GLU A 14 -9.43 2.35 -6.80
N ASP A 15 -8.33 1.95 -6.17
CA ASP A 15 -7.63 2.73 -5.17
C ASP A 15 -6.23 2.17 -5.00
N SER A 16 -5.36 2.87 -4.28
CA SER A 16 -3.99 2.41 -4.07
C SER A 16 -3.38 2.99 -2.81
N LEU A 17 -2.35 2.32 -2.30
CA LEU A 17 -1.60 2.75 -1.12
C LEU A 17 -0.12 2.46 -1.35
N ILE A 18 0.70 3.50 -1.24
CA ILE A 18 2.16 3.37 -1.39
C ILE A 18 2.81 3.40 -0.01
N ILE A 19 3.65 2.41 0.27
CA ILE A 19 4.36 2.32 1.55
C ILE A 19 5.83 2.10 1.28
N HIS A 20 6.66 2.91 1.92
CA HIS A 20 8.10 2.73 1.89
C HIS A 20 8.55 2.11 3.21
N VAL A 21 8.96 0.85 3.16
CA VAL A 21 9.51 0.12 4.31
C VAL A 21 11.02 0.35 4.29
N ASP A 22 11.54 1.08 5.27
CA ASP A 22 12.93 1.52 5.29
C ASP A 22 13.59 1.24 6.66
N ASP A 23 13.71 -0.03 7.03
CA ASP A 23 14.51 -0.40 8.19
C ASP A 23 15.95 -0.75 7.79
N SER A 24 16.80 -1.05 8.78
CA SER A 24 18.23 -1.28 8.56
C SER A 24 18.55 -2.43 7.58
N ASN A 25 17.63 -3.38 7.44
CA ASN A 25 17.85 -4.57 6.61
C ASN A 25 16.98 -4.60 5.36
N LYS A 26 15.97 -3.71 5.27
CA LYS A 26 15.02 -3.72 4.17
C LYS A 26 14.71 -2.30 3.75
N ASN A 27 14.80 -2.05 2.45
CA ASN A 27 14.43 -0.78 1.85
C ASN A 27 13.61 -1.09 0.62
N LYS A 28 12.28 -1.15 0.79
CA LYS A 28 11.35 -1.54 -0.28
C LYS A 28 10.22 -0.53 -0.40
N LEU A 29 9.94 -0.14 -1.62
CA LEU A 29 8.77 0.64 -1.96
C LEU A 29 7.70 -0.33 -2.44
N ILE A 30 6.56 -0.37 -1.74
CA ILE A 30 5.49 -1.33 -1.99
C ILE A 30 4.23 -0.58 -2.40
N LEU A 31 3.62 -1.00 -3.51
CA LEU A 31 2.34 -0.48 -3.96
C LEU A 31 1.25 -1.54 -3.75
N PHE A 32 0.26 -1.20 -2.95
CA PHE A 32 -0.95 -2.00 -2.78
C PHE A 32 -2.04 -1.41 -3.67
N VAL A 33 -2.68 -2.25 -4.47
CA VAL A 33 -3.72 -1.81 -5.41
C VAL A 33 -5.04 -2.49 -5.06
N LYS A 34 -6.07 -1.69 -4.84
CA LYS A 34 -7.43 -2.19 -4.72
C LYS A 34 -7.99 -2.36 -6.12
N SER A 35 -8.39 -3.58 -6.46
CA SER A 35 -8.97 -3.89 -7.76
C SER A 35 -9.89 -5.09 -7.65
N SER A 36 -10.99 -5.06 -8.38
CA SER A 36 -11.87 -6.22 -8.61
C SER A 36 -11.58 -6.88 -9.96
N SER A 37 -10.61 -6.36 -10.70
CA SER A 37 -10.22 -6.83 -12.03
C SER A 37 -8.78 -7.33 -12.01
N LYS A 38 -8.37 -7.96 -13.12
CA LYS A 38 -6.97 -8.35 -13.28
C LYS A 38 -6.10 -7.12 -13.47
N ILE A 39 -5.02 -7.03 -12.71
CA ILE A 39 -4.08 -5.91 -12.76
C ILE A 39 -3.02 -6.18 -13.83
N ASN A 40 -2.79 -5.22 -14.71
CA ASN A 40 -1.68 -5.24 -15.65
C ASN A 40 -0.47 -4.58 -15.01
N TYR A 41 0.37 -5.39 -14.36
CA TYR A 41 1.53 -4.87 -13.61
C TYR A 41 2.57 -4.24 -14.51
N ASP A 42 2.76 -4.73 -15.73
CA ASP A 42 3.72 -4.14 -16.67
C ASP A 42 3.27 -2.74 -17.09
N GLU A 43 1.97 -2.56 -17.32
CA GLU A 43 1.42 -1.24 -17.61
C GLU A 43 1.57 -0.29 -16.41
N LEU A 44 1.27 -0.77 -15.20
CA LEU A 44 1.47 0.02 -13.97
C LEU A 44 2.89 0.55 -13.87
N LYS A 45 3.86 -0.33 -14.05
CA LYS A 45 5.28 0.04 -13.99
C LYS A 45 5.63 1.07 -15.04
N SER A 46 5.15 0.87 -16.28
CA SER A 46 5.41 1.78 -17.40
C SER A 46 4.81 3.16 -17.15
N VAL A 47 3.56 3.21 -16.67
CA VAL A 47 2.86 4.47 -16.40
C VAL A 47 3.59 5.25 -15.30
N ILE A 48 3.97 4.58 -14.23
CA ILE A 48 4.70 5.24 -13.13
C ILE A 48 6.05 5.76 -13.62
N ARG A 49 6.78 4.95 -14.38
CA ARG A 49 8.08 5.36 -14.90
C ARG A 49 7.98 6.59 -15.82
N LEU A 50 6.97 6.62 -16.69
CA LEU A 50 6.80 7.68 -17.67
C LEU A 50 6.25 8.96 -17.04
N LYS A 51 5.27 8.85 -16.14
CA LYS A 51 4.62 10.01 -15.53
C LYS A 51 5.35 10.56 -14.32
N CYS A 52 6.09 9.73 -13.61
CA CYS A 52 6.87 10.15 -12.44
C CYS A 52 8.37 10.09 -12.77
N SER A 53 8.97 8.92 -12.56
CA SER A 53 10.37 8.67 -12.93
C SER A 53 10.68 7.17 -12.69
N PRO A 54 11.81 6.66 -13.22
CA PRO A 54 12.25 5.29 -12.88
C PRO A 54 12.43 5.05 -11.39
N ARG A 55 12.80 6.08 -10.62
CA ARG A 55 12.98 5.97 -9.17
C ARG A 55 11.68 5.75 -8.41
N HIS A 56 10.54 6.16 -8.99
CA HIS A 56 9.24 6.03 -8.37
C HIS A 56 8.60 4.67 -8.60
N VAL A 57 9.18 3.81 -9.44
CA VAL A 57 8.61 2.49 -9.72
C VAL A 57 8.76 1.63 -8.46
N PRO A 58 7.65 1.14 -7.90
CA PRO A 58 7.69 0.28 -6.71
C PRO A 58 8.50 -0.99 -6.93
N ASP A 59 9.14 -1.48 -5.86
CA ASP A 59 9.87 -2.74 -5.86
C ASP A 59 8.91 -3.93 -5.85
N LEU A 60 7.77 -3.78 -5.16
CA LEU A 60 6.79 -4.84 -4.97
C LEU A 60 5.38 -4.30 -5.20
N PHE A 61 4.51 -5.16 -5.75
CA PHE A 61 3.11 -4.85 -6.02
C PHE A 61 2.23 -5.94 -5.43
N PHE A 62 1.17 -5.54 -4.73
CA PHE A 62 0.19 -6.49 -4.19
C PHE A 62 -1.21 -5.97 -4.40
N GLN A 63 -2.14 -6.88 -4.67
CA GLN A 63 -3.56 -6.59 -4.73
C GLN A 63 -4.15 -6.71 -3.33
N THR A 64 -4.96 -5.74 -2.93
CA THR A 64 -5.62 -5.73 -1.62
C THR A 64 -7.12 -5.53 -1.80
N PRO A 65 -7.97 -6.07 -0.92
CA PRO A 65 -9.42 -5.88 -1.03
C PRO A 65 -9.87 -4.47 -0.71
N ASP A 66 -9.11 -3.72 0.10
CA ASP A 66 -9.51 -2.38 0.50
C ASP A 66 -8.31 -1.57 1.00
N ILE A 67 -8.45 -0.26 0.97
CA ILE A 67 -7.42 0.68 1.45
C ILE A 67 -7.95 1.39 2.69
N PRO A 68 -7.20 1.42 3.81
CA PRO A 68 -7.68 2.07 5.03
C PRO A 68 -7.66 3.59 4.93
N TYR A 69 -8.73 4.19 5.44
CA TYR A 69 -8.90 5.63 5.51
C TYR A 69 -9.30 6.06 6.92
N THR A 70 -8.87 7.24 7.32
CA THR A 70 -9.39 7.87 8.53
C THR A 70 -10.83 8.34 8.30
N ILE A 71 -11.56 8.62 9.38
CA ILE A 71 -12.92 9.16 9.28
C ILE A 71 -12.93 10.46 8.49
N SER A 72 -11.87 11.27 8.61
CA SER A 72 -11.74 12.52 7.86
C SER A 72 -11.34 12.35 6.39
N GLY A 73 -11.08 11.12 5.95
CA GLY A 73 -10.83 10.82 4.53
C GLY A 73 -9.37 10.83 4.11
N LYS A 74 -8.45 10.64 5.04
CA LYS A 74 -7.02 10.54 4.74
C LYS A 74 -6.60 9.07 4.66
N LYS A 75 -5.73 8.74 3.69
CA LYS A 75 -5.13 7.41 3.62
C LYS A 75 -4.26 7.15 4.85
N VAL A 76 -4.33 5.92 5.34
CA VAL A 76 -3.62 5.52 6.55
C VAL A 76 -2.26 4.95 6.14
N GLU A 77 -1.31 5.83 5.82
CA GLU A 77 0.02 5.42 5.35
C GLU A 77 0.98 5.10 6.49
N VAL A 78 1.14 6.02 7.43
CA VAL A 78 2.12 5.87 8.52
C VAL A 78 1.81 4.68 9.42
N PRO A 79 0.57 4.47 9.89
CA PRO A 79 0.26 3.28 10.68
C PRO A 79 0.50 1.97 9.94
N ILE A 80 0.14 1.90 8.65
CA ILE A 80 0.40 0.69 7.85
C ILE A 80 1.90 0.45 7.72
N LYS A 81 2.70 1.49 7.47
CA LYS A 81 4.15 1.38 7.43
C LYS A 81 4.68 0.75 8.72
N LYS A 82 4.21 1.22 9.88
CA LYS A 82 4.63 0.70 11.17
C LYS A 82 4.25 -0.76 11.37
N ILE A 83 3.05 -1.14 10.93
CA ILE A 83 2.61 -2.55 10.97
C ILE A 83 3.54 -3.42 10.12
N LEU A 84 3.87 -2.97 8.91
CA LEU A 84 4.76 -3.71 8.01
C LEU A 84 6.21 -3.75 8.52
N MET A 85 6.55 -2.89 9.47
CA MET A 85 7.83 -2.89 10.16
C MET A 85 7.80 -3.67 11.49
N GLY A 86 6.70 -4.37 11.77
CA GLY A 86 6.58 -5.26 12.92
C GLY A 86 5.95 -4.66 14.17
N LYS A 87 5.43 -3.44 14.10
CA LYS A 87 4.73 -2.84 15.25
C LYS A 87 3.35 -3.45 15.43
N ASN A 88 2.92 -3.57 16.68
CA ASN A 88 1.57 -4.05 16.99
C ASN A 88 0.53 -3.02 16.54
N GLN A 89 -0.52 -3.49 15.85
CA GLN A 89 -1.58 -2.60 15.35
C GLN A 89 -2.23 -1.74 16.45
N ASN A 90 -2.37 -2.29 17.65
CA ASN A 90 -3.00 -1.58 18.77
C ASN A 90 -2.18 -0.40 19.25
N ASP A 91 -0.87 -0.39 18.97
CA ASP A 91 0.04 0.68 19.39
C ASP A 91 0.16 1.79 18.33
N VAL A 92 -0.33 1.58 17.13
CA VAL A 92 -0.11 2.53 16.03
C VAL A 92 -1.39 3.17 15.50
N VAL A 93 -2.56 2.54 15.71
CA VAL A 93 -3.82 3.07 15.21
C VAL A 93 -4.99 2.58 16.06
N SER A 94 -5.96 3.46 16.29
CA SER A 94 -7.25 3.09 16.90
C SER A 94 -8.23 2.77 15.77
N LYS A 95 -8.87 1.59 15.84
CA LYS A 95 -9.88 1.21 14.85
C LYS A 95 -11.06 2.18 14.82
N ASP A 96 -11.36 2.83 15.94
CA ASP A 96 -12.43 3.82 16.01
C ASP A 96 -12.14 5.08 15.20
N SER A 97 -10.88 5.33 14.87
CA SER A 97 -10.48 6.47 14.05
C SER A 97 -10.59 6.18 12.54
N LEU A 98 -10.90 4.95 12.17
CA LEU A 98 -10.95 4.52 10.78
C LEU A 98 -12.38 4.48 10.25
N ARG A 99 -12.54 4.95 9.00
CA ARG A 99 -13.79 4.84 8.26
C ARG A 99 -14.15 3.38 7.97
N ASN A 100 -13.14 2.56 7.67
CA ASN A 100 -13.26 1.17 7.25
C ASN A 100 -12.29 0.28 8.03
N PRO A 101 -12.52 0.09 9.34
CA PRO A 101 -11.54 -0.58 10.22
C PRO A 101 -11.17 -2.00 9.80
N LYS A 102 -12.08 -2.73 9.14
CA LYS A 102 -11.77 -4.09 8.65
C LYS A 102 -10.66 -4.13 7.63
N SER A 103 -10.43 -3.03 6.90
CA SER A 103 -9.34 -2.96 5.93
C SER A 103 -7.96 -3.13 6.58
N LEU A 104 -7.85 -2.78 7.85
CA LEU A 104 -6.59 -2.92 8.61
C LEU A 104 -6.22 -4.39 8.80
N ASP A 105 -7.21 -5.25 9.01
CA ASP A 105 -6.98 -6.67 9.29
C ASP A 105 -6.23 -7.36 8.17
N TRP A 106 -6.51 -6.98 6.91
CA TRP A 106 -5.81 -7.54 5.78
C TRP A 106 -4.30 -7.24 5.82
N PHE A 107 -3.93 -6.02 6.21
CA PHE A 107 -2.51 -5.63 6.28
C PHE A 107 -1.78 -6.32 7.43
N VAL A 108 -2.46 -6.54 8.55
CA VAL A 108 -1.90 -7.29 9.67
C VAL A 108 -1.62 -8.74 9.23
N GLU A 109 -2.58 -9.37 8.58
CA GLU A 109 -2.44 -10.74 8.07
C GLU A 109 -1.38 -10.80 6.97
N PHE A 110 -1.34 -9.81 6.08
CA PHE A 110 -0.30 -9.69 5.06
C PHE A 110 1.08 -9.69 5.70
N TYR A 111 1.29 -8.89 6.74
CA TYR A 111 2.58 -8.84 7.43
C TYR A 111 2.94 -10.21 8.03
N GLU A 112 2.00 -10.87 8.69
CA GLU A 112 2.23 -12.18 9.29
C GLU A 112 2.63 -13.22 8.26
N ASN A 113 2.01 -13.20 7.09
CA ASN A 113 2.25 -14.19 6.04
C ASN A 113 3.50 -13.90 5.21
N PHE A 114 3.85 -12.65 5.01
CA PHE A 114 4.90 -12.24 4.06
C PHE A 114 6.14 -11.63 4.72
N SER A 115 6.12 -11.37 6.02
CA SER A 115 7.26 -10.73 6.70
C SER A 115 8.56 -11.51 6.56
N LYS A 116 8.47 -12.84 6.49
CA LYS A 116 9.64 -13.72 6.37
C LYS A 116 10.10 -13.89 4.93
N THR A 117 9.27 -13.55 3.96
CA THR A 117 9.55 -13.74 2.54
C THR A 117 9.85 -12.44 1.80
N LEU A 118 9.62 -11.29 2.41
CA LEU A 118 9.98 -10.00 1.82
C LEU A 118 11.50 -9.89 1.77
N PRO A 119 12.08 -9.72 0.56
CA PRO A 119 13.52 -9.65 0.38
C PRO A 119 14.16 -8.43 1.03
#